data_173f445d6ee4961d67ed5f24dd818264
#
_entry.id   173f445d6ee4961d67ed5f24dd818264
#
_cell.length_a   1.000
_cell.length_b   1.000
_cell.length_c   1.000
_cell.angle_alpha   90.00
_cell.angle_beta   90.00
_cell.angle_gamma   90.00
#
_symmetry.space_group_name_H-M   'P 1'
#
loop_
_entity.id
_entity.type
_entity.pdbx_description
1 polymer ?
#
loop_
_entity_poly.entity_id
_entity_poly.type
_entity_poly.pdbx_seq_one_letter_code
_entity_poly.pdbx_strand_id
1 'polypeptide(L)'
;MNAELFIARRIYKGEKKNNKKVSSPAIKIAVTGIALGLAVMIVAVCIIVGFKNEVRGKVIGFGSHIQITAFEANNSYEHSPISISDSLREILNANPSISHFQEFITKPGIIKTDDDFMGIVLKGVSESYNWNFFKTNLLEGNILNNSDTVTNNQVIISKSIADKLHLKINDRLTIYFVQEPVRARRFDVVGIYETNFEDWDKLFVITSKDILSTLNDWDEDMVSGIEVLVKDYDKLDKTSQDMFFEMSSYKDRFGNALYTRSIKDINPMIFNWLNLLDMNVWVIITLMLIVSGFTMISGLLIIILERTNMIGMLKSMGASDISIRKVFLYLSTFLIGRGMIWGNIIALLFCFVQNRYELLKLDPATYYLSAVPVDFNPMFILLLNIGTLIVSILMMIGPSYLVAKITPSKSIRFE
;
A
#
# COMPACT_ATOMS: atom_id res chain seq x y z
N MET A 1 16.51 -10.81 45.07
CA MET A 1 16.83 -11.31 43.72
C MET A 1 15.98 -12.53 43.46
N ASN A 2 15.10 -12.53 42.46
CA ASN A 2 14.21 -13.66 42.18
C ASN A 2 15.04 -14.88 41.78
N ALA A 3 15.02 -15.95 42.56
CA ALA A 3 15.80 -17.16 42.34
C ALA A 3 15.47 -17.80 40.98
N GLU A 4 14.19 -17.75 40.58
CA GLU A 4 13.71 -18.28 39.28
C GLU A 4 14.33 -17.55 38.09
N LEU A 5 14.42 -16.21 38.16
CA LEU A 5 15.03 -15.38 37.12
C LEU A 5 16.55 -15.66 37.03
N PHE A 6 17.21 -15.82 38.17
CA PHE A 6 18.63 -16.15 38.19
C PHE A 6 18.92 -17.51 37.54
N ILE A 7 18.14 -18.54 37.86
CA ILE A 7 18.26 -19.88 37.28
C ILE A 7 17.98 -19.80 35.74
N ALA A 8 16.92 -19.15 35.31
CA ALA A 8 16.56 -18.96 33.92
C ALA A 8 17.72 -18.31 33.14
N ARG A 9 18.29 -17.23 33.66
CA ARG A 9 19.42 -16.53 33.06
C ARG A 9 20.69 -17.39 32.96
N ARG A 10 20.92 -18.27 33.95
CA ARG A 10 22.05 -19.19 33.95
C ARG A 10 21.89 -20.30 32.91
N ILE A 11 20.69 -20.88 32.79
CA ILE A 11 20.34 -21.85 31.74
C ILE A 11 20.55 -21.21 30.35
N TYR A 12 20.03 -19.99 30.17
CA TYR A 12 20.14 -19.26 28.90
C TYR A 12 21.59 -18.97 28.51
N LYS A 13 22.46 -18.61 29.46
CA LYS A 13 23.87 -18.31 29.21
C LYS A 13 24.71 -19.54 28.86
N GLY A 14 24.20 -20.75 29.16
CA GLY A 14 24.90 -22.02 28.95
C GLY A 14 26.06 -22.26 29.94
N GLU A 15 26.47 -23.51 30.13
CA GLU A 15 27.65 -23.87 30.89
C GLU A 15 28.92 -23.66 30.06
N LYS A 16 29.96 -23.08 30.67
CA LYS A 16 31.31 -23.06 30.10
C LYS A 16 31.94 -24.46 30.27
N LYS A 17 31.85 -25.29 29.24
CA LYS A 17 32.61 -26.52 29.20
C LYS A 17 33.83 -26.28 28.28
N ASN A 18 35.05 -26.42 28.83
CA ASN A 18 36.34 -26.22 28.11
C ASN A 18 36.44 -24.91 27.30
N ASN A 19 36.23 -23.76 27.98
CA ASN A 19 36.34 -22.43 27.37
C ASN A 19 35.44 -22.14 26.14
N LYS A 20 34.58 -23.07 25.71
CA LYS A 20 33.56 -22.83 24.65
C LYS A 20 32.17 -22.77 25.25
N LYS A 21 31.45 -21.70 24.96
CA LYS A 21 30.02 -21.61 25.27
C LYS A 21 29.23 -22.54 24.33
N VAL A 22 28.84 -23.71 24.81
CA VAL A 22 27.96 -24.61 24.07
C VAL A 22 26.54 -24.19 24.38
N SER A 23 25.96 -23.34 23.53
CA SER A 23 24.52 -23.08 23.52
C SER A 23 23.81 -24.32 22.97
N SER A 24 22.82 -24.83 23.72
CA SER A 24 22.01 -25.98 23.26
C SER A 24 21.50 -25.75 21.82
N PRO A 25 21.60 -26.72 20.91
CA PRO A 25 21.02 -26.63 19.56
C PRO A 25 19.55 -26.22 19.59
N ALA A 26 18.80 -26.67 20.59
CA ALA A 26 17.39 -26.33 20.79
C ALA A 26 17.14 -24.82 20.95
N ILE A 27 18.04 -24.13 21.70
CA ILE A 27 17.98 -22.66 21.86
C ILE A 27 18.14 -21.96 20.51
N LYS A 28 19.09 -22.41 19.70
CA LYS A 28 19.33 -21.82 18.36
C LYS A 28 18.13 -22.03 17.47
N ILE A 29 17.56 -23.24 17.41
CA ILE A 29 16.39 -23.55 16.60
C ILE A 29 15.19 -22.70 17.01
N ALA A 30 14.91 -22.60 18.33
CA ALA A 30 13.79 -21.79 18.83
C ALA A 30 13.96 -20.30 18.48
N VAL A 31 15.15 -19.73 18.68
CA VAL A 31 15.43 -18.32 18.36
C VAL A 31 15.34 -18.06 16.84
N THR A 32 15.87 -18.97 16.02
CA THR A 32 15.82 -18.84 14.56
C THR A 32 14.37 -18.93 14.05
N GLY A 33 13.57 -19.86 14.60
CA GLY A 33 12.16 -19.99 14.20
C GLY A 33 11.34 -18.74 14.49
N ILE A 34 11.53 -18.12 15.66
CA ILE A 34 10.86 -16.85 16.00
C ILE A 34 11.37 -15.71 15.11
N ALA A 35 12.70 -15.64 14.91
CA ALA A 35 13.31 -14.59 14.09
C ALA A 35 12.82 -14.65 12.64
N LEU A 36 12.80 -15.84 12.03
CA LEU A 36 12.29 -16.02 10.67
C LEU A 36 10.80 -15.74 10.57
N GLY A 37 10.00 -16.27 11.50
CA GLY A 37 8.55 -16.04 11.52
C GLY A 37 8.20 -14.55 11.60
N LEU A 38 8.82 -13.83 12.53
CA LEU A 38 8.60 -12.39 12.67
C LEU A 38 9.14 -11.61 11.45
N ALA A 39 10.32 -11.99 10.93
CA ALA A 39 10.89 -11.32 9.77
C ALA A 39 9.97 -11.44 8.55
N VAL A 40 9.44 -12.63 8.26
CA VAL A 40 8.52 -12.86 7.16
C VAL A 40 7.22 -12.05 7.34
N MET A 41 6.67 -12.01 8.56
CA MET A 41 5.46 -11.21 8.84
C MET A 41 5.69 -9.72 8.60
N ILE A 42 6.81 -9.16 9.08
CA ILE A 42 7.11 -7.74 8.88
C ILE A 42 7.32 -7.43 7.41
N VAL A 43 8.13 -8.24 6.70
CA VAL A 43 8.38 -8.06 5.26
C VAL A 43 7.09 -8.12 4.46
N ALA A 44 6.23 -9.12 4.71
CA ALA A 44 4.96 -9.27 4.01
C ALA A 44 4.04 -8.06 4.21
N VAL A 45 3.92 -7.56 5.45
CA VAL A 45 3.10 -6.38 5.74
C VAL A 45 3.68 -5.12 5.09
N CYS A 46 5.00 -4.88 5.20
CA CYS A 46 5.64 -3.73 4.59
C CYS A 46 5.49 -3.71 3.06
N ILE A 47 5.61 -4.86 2.40
CA ILE A 47 5.42 -4.98 0.96
C ILE A 47 3.97 -4.72 0.58
N ILE A 48 3.01 -5.34 1.24
CA ILE A 48 1.59 -5.21 0.84
C ILE A 48 1.06 -3.82 1.13
N VAL A 49 1.42 -3.21 2.26
CA VAL A 49 1.05 -1.82 2.55
C VAL A 49 1.67 -0.87 1.52
N GLY A 50 2.97 -1.05 1.22
CA GLY A 50 3.66 -0.28 0.18
C GLY A 50 3.00 -0.42 -1.19
N PHE A 51 2.68 -1.65 -1.58
CA PHE A 51 2.02 -1.96 -2.84
C PHE A 51 0.64 -1.28 -2.96
N LYS A 52 -0.18 -1.40 -1.91
CA LYS A 52 -1.50 -0.75 -1.86
C LYS A 52 -1.41 0.77 -1.95
N ASN A 53 -0.47 1.37 -1.20
CA ASN A 53 -0.29 2.82 -1.19
C ASN A 53 0.18 3.33 -2.56
N GLU A 54 1.11 2.63 -3.21
CA GLU A 54 1.65 3.01 -4.50
C GLU A 54 0.61 2.90 -5.63
N VAL A 55 -0.06 1.75 -5.74
CA VAL A 55 -1.11 1.55 -6.76
C VAL A 55 -2.26 2.53 -6.54
N ARG A 56 -2.72 2.69 -5.30
CA ARG A 56 -3.75 3.66 -4.95
C ARG A 56 -3.33 5.09 -5.31
N GLY A 57 -2.10 5.46 -5.00
CA GLY A 57 -1.55 6.78 -5.34
C GLY A 57 -1.59 7.07 -6.83
N LYS A 58 -1.30 6.09 -7.68
CA LYS A 58 -1.39 6.24 -9.14
C LYS A 58 -2.82 6.41 -9.62
N VAL A 59 -3.76 5.60 -9.13
CA VAL A 59 -5.18 5.72 -9.49
C VAL A 59 -5.74 7.08 -9.08
N ILE A 60 -5.40 7.57 -7.88
CA ILE A 60 -5.80 8.89 -7.39
C ILE A 60 -5.13 10.01 -8.21
N GLY A 61 -3.87 9.83 -8.61
CA GLY A 61 -3.12 10.79 -9.40
C GLY A 61 -3.76 11.11 -10.76
N PHE A 62 -4.40 10.12 -11.38
CA PHE A 62 -5.16 10.31 -12.61
C PHE A 62 -6.59 10.82 -12.41
N GLY A 63 -7.31 10.33 -11.38
CA GLY A 63 -8.75 10.52 -11.24
C GLY A 63 -9.20 11.17 -9.93
N SER A 64 -8.27 11.67 -9.09
CA SER A 64 -8.54 12.22 -7.75
C SER A 64 -9.25 11.23 -6.80
N HIS A 65 -9.74 11.68 -5.65
CA HIS A 65 -10.41 10.82 -4.67
C HIS A 65 -11.90 10.64 -4.96
N ILE A 66 -12.55 11.71 -5.40
CA ILE A 66 -14.00 11.77 -5.69
C ILE A 66 -14.17 12.53 -7.00
N GLN A 67 -15.09 12.07 -7.83
CA GLN A 67 -15.52 12.78 -9.03
C GLN A 67 -17.00 13.15 -8.93
N ILE A 68 -17.32 14.37 -9.33
CA ILE A 68 -18.68 14.91 -9.45
C ILE A 68 -18.91 15.16 -10.93
N THR A 69 -19.88 14.45 -11.53
CA THR A 69 -20.21 14.53 -12.96
C THR A 69 -21.74 14.65 -13.13
N ALA A 70 -22.22 14.81 -14.35
CA ALA A 70 -23.63 14.59 -14.65
C ALA A 70 -23.97 13.11 -14.40
N PHE A 71 -25.23 12.84 -14.07
CA PHE A 71 -25.73 11.46 -13.98
C PHE A 71 -25.85 10.87 -15.40
N GLU A 72 -25.04 9.87 -15.67
CA GLU A 72 -25.01 9.16 -16.96
C GLU A 72 -25.15 7.66 -16.77
N ALA A 73 -25.92 7.03 -17.66
CA ALA A 73 -26.11 5.58 -17.64
C ALA A 73 -24.89 4.80 -18.18
N ASN A 74 -24.00 5.47 -18.92
CA ASN A 74 -22.86 4.84 -19.60
C ASN A 74 -21.54 5.30 -18.96
N ASN A 75 -20.60 4.36 -18.80
CA ASN A 75 -19.23 4.67 -18.41
C ASN A 75 -18.42 5.16 -19.64
N SER A 76 -18.85 6.25 -20.26
CA SER A 76 -18.14 6.90 -21.37
C SER A 76 -17.17 7.94 -20.82
N TYR A 77 -16.04 8.15 -21.52
CA TYR A 77 -15.17 9.29 -21.29
C TYR A 77 -15.67 10.58 -21.95
N GLU A 78 -16.76 10.53 -22.69
CA GLU A 78 -17.46 11.70 -23.22
C GLU A 78 -18.65 12.00 -22.31
N HIS A 79 -18.42 12.89 -21.34
CA HIS A 79 -19.41 13.29 -20.34
C HIS A 79 -20.29 14.42 -20.84
N SER A 80 -21.58 14.38 -20.49
CA SER A 80 -22.45 15.54 -20.63
C SER A 80 -21.96 16.68 -19.75
N PRO A 81 -22.01 17.94 -20.23
CA PRO A 81 -21.52 19.06 -19.45
C PRO A 81 -22.33 19.30 -18.19
N ILE A 82 -21.64 19.66 -17.13
CA ILE A 82 -22.23 20.28 -15.95
C ILE A 82 -21.80 21.74 -15.86
N SER A 83 -22.66 22.59 -15.33
CA SER A 83 -22.34 24.01 -15.11
C SER A 83 -21.87 24.22 -13.68
N ILE A 84 -20.73 24.88 -13.52
CA ILE A 84 -20.16 25.22 -12.21
C ILE A 84 -20.56 26.64 -11.87
N SER A 85 -21.47 26.79 -10.91
CA SER A 85 -21.85 28.09 -10.35
C SER A 85 -20.94 28.50 -9.19
N ASP A 86 -20.93 29.79 -8.85
CA ASP A 86 -20.22 30.29 -7.68
C ASP A 86 -20.73 29.65 -6.39
N SER A 87 -22.05 29.37 -6.30
CA SER A 87 -22.63 28.68 -5.15
C SER A 87 -22.08 27.25 -4.99
N LEU A 88 -21.85 26.52 -6.09
CA LEU A 88 -21.22 25.19 -6.03
C LEU A 88 -19.77 25.28 -5.56
N ARG A 89 -19.03 26.28 -6.03
CA ARG A 89 -17.66 26.54 -5.57
C ARG A 89 -17.61 26.88 -4.08
N GLU A 90 -18.56 27.67 -3.58
CA GLU A 90 -18.70 28.00 -2.15
C GLU A 90 -18.97 26.76 -1.30
N ILE A 91 -19.88 25.89 -1.72
CA ILE A 91 -20.19 24.61 -1.05
C ILE A 91 -18.93 23.74 -0.94
N LEU A 92 -18.21 23.57 -2.06
CA LEU A 92 -16.99 22.76 -2.07
C LEU A 92 -15.87 23.36 -1.20
N ASN A 93 -15.70 24.68 -1.20
CA ASN A 93 -14.73 25.37 -0.36
C ASN A 93 -15.08 25.35 1.13
N ALA A 94 -16.35 25.37 1.47
CA ALA A 94 -16.82 25.33 2.86
C ALA A 94 -16.67 23.94 3.51
N ASN A 95 -16.54 22.88 2.72
CA ASN A 95 -16.46 21.53 3.23
C ASN A 95 -15.08 21.23 3.87
N PRO A 96 -15.01 21.00 5.19
CA PRO A 96 -13.74 20.83 5.91
C PRO A 96 -12.98 19.56 5.51
N SER A 97 -13.64 18.57 4.91
CA SER A 97 -13.06 17.30 4.49
C SER A 97 -12.31 17.42 3.16
N ILE A 98 -12.56 18.47 2.38
CA ILE A 98 -11.93 18.71 1.09
C ILE A 98 -10.59 19.41 1.30
N SER A 99 -9.55 18.94 0.63
CA SER A 99 -8.23 19.60 0.58
C SER A 99 -8.08 20.49 -0.64
N HIS A 100 -8.60 20.02 -1.78
CA HIS A 100 -8.53 20.72 -3.05
C HIS A 100 -9.60 20.17 -4.00
N PHE A 101 -10.10 20.99 -4.91
CA PHE A 101 -10.90 20.53 -6.02
C PHE A 101 -10.46 21.20 -7.31
N GLN A 102 -10.68 20.53 -8.43
CA GLN A 102 -10.23 20.95 -9.75
C GLN A 102 -11.22 20.53 -10.82
N GLU A 103 -11.34 21.34 -11.84
CA GLU A 103 -12.22 21.12 -12.98
C GLU A 103 -11.51 20.32 -14.05
N PHE A 104 -12.25 19.45 -14.75
CA PHE A 104 -11.71 18.72 -15.87
C PHE A 104 -12.72 18.57 -17.01
N ILE A 105 -12.21 18.43 -18.21
CA ILE A 105 -12.96 18.06 -19.42
C ILE A 105 -12.31 16.84 -20.01
N THR A 106 -13.10 15.81 -20.34
CA THR A 106 -12.58 14.65 -21.09
C THR A 106 -13.22 14.59 -22.47
N LYS A 107 -12.40 14.26 -23.46
CA LYS A 107 -12.88 14.04 -24.83
C LYS A 107 -12.10 12.92 -25.52
N PRO A 108 -12.79 11.86 -25.96
CA PRO A 108 -12.18 10.82 -26.77
C PRO A 108 -11.70 11.37 -28.13
N GLY A 109 -10.56 10.86 -28.59
CA GLY A 109 -10.00 11.22 -29.88
C GLY A 109 -9.10 10.13 -30.44
N ILE A 110 -8.66 10.30 -31.67
CA ILE A 110 -7.77 9.39 -32.37
C ILE A 110 -6.54 10.18 -32.81
N ILE A 111 -5.37 9.83 -32.27
CA ILE A 111 -4.10 10.31 -32.80
C ILE A 111 -3.84 9.53 -34.10
N LYS A 112 -3.49 10.22 -35.16
CA LYS A 112 -3.07 9.63 -36.43
C LYS A 112 -1.74 10.21 -36.83
N THR A 113 -0.77 9.35 -37.05
CA THR A 113 0.52 9.62 -37.72
C THR A 113 0.49 9.04 -39.11
N ASP A 114 1.59 9.19 -39.86
CA ASP A 114 1.68 8.64 -41.22
C ASP A 114 1.66 7.11 -41.22
N ASP A 115 2.20 6.48 -40.17
CA ASP A 115 2.42 5.03 -40.08
C ASP A 115 1.44 4.31 -39.13
N ASP A 116 0.85 4.99 -38.15
CA ASP A 116 0.03 4.35 -37.11
C ASP A 116 -1.11 5.24 -36.64
N PHE A 117 -2.06 4.64 -35.90
CA PHE A 117 -3.15 5.37 -35.26
C PHE A 117 -3.44 4.81 -33.86
N MET A 118 -3.93 5.64 -32.96
CA MET A 118 -4.23 5.25 -31.59
C MET A 118 -5.42 6.01 -31.03
N GLY A 119 -6.40 5.28 -30.47
CA GLY A 119 -7.50 5.87 -29.69
C GLY A 119 -6.97 6.35 -28.34
N ILE A 120 -7.32 7.57 -27.99
CA ILE A 120 -6.91 8.21 -26.72
C ILE A 120 -8.07 8.99 -26.10
N VAL A 121 -7.90 9.38 -24.85
CA VAL A 121 -8.76 10.34 -24.17
C VAL A 121 -7.95 11.57 -23.80
N LEU A 122 -8.33 12.73 -24.32
CA LEU A 122 -7.77 13.98 -23.82
C LEU A 122 -8.43 14.33 -22.50
N LYS A 123 -7.60 14.67 -21.53
CA LYS A 123 -8.00 15.25 -20.26
C LYS A 123 -7.55 16.71 -20.22
N GLY A 124 -8.49 17.63 -20.40
CA GLY A 124 -8.29 19.06 -20.25
C GLY A 124 -8.35 19.43 -18.77
N VAL A 125 -7.31 20.10 -18.29
CA VAL A 125 -7.19 20.49 -16.89
C VAL A 125 -7.20 22.01 -16.73
N SER A 126 -7.76 22.50 -15.61
CA SER A 126 -7.83 23.92 -15.29
C SER A 126 -6.47 24.46 -14.79
N GLU A 127 -6.35 25.77 -14.63
CA GLU A 127 -5.16 26.40 -14.04
C GLU A 127 -4.89 25.96 -12.60
N SER A 128 -5.97 25.67 -11.83
CA SER A 128 -5.87 25.20 -10.45
C SER A 128 -5.48 23.71 -10.32
N TYR A 129 -5.13 23.02 -11.42
CA TYR A 129 -4.82 21.61 -11.41
C TYR A 129 -3.61 21.27 -10.54
N ASN A 130 -3.72 20.22 -9.74
CA ASN A 130 -2.63 19.72 -8.91
C ASN A 130 -1.62 18.91 -9.71
N TRP A 131 -0.57 19.57 -10.16
CA TRP A 131 0.48 18.97 -10.99
C TRP A 131 1.45 18.05 -10.26
N ASN A 132 1.35 17.87 -8.94
CA ASN A 132 2.35 17.11 -8.16
C ASN A 132 2.55 15.69 -8.70
N PHE A 133 1.46 15.00 -9.05
CA PHE A 133 1.52 13.65 -9.60
C PHE A 133 2.30 13.60 -10.93
N PHE A 134 1.93 14.44 -11.89
CA PHE A 134 2.61 14.46 -13.20
C PHE A 134 4.03 15.02 -13.12
N LYS A 135 4.32 15.98 -12.24
CA LYS A 135 5.69 16.47 -12.01
C LYS A 135 6.63 15.36 -11.52
N THR A 136 6.14 14.50 -10.61
CA THR A 136 6.94 13.40 -10.06
C THR A 136 7.20 12.32 -11.12
N ASN A 137 6.29 12.15 -12.09
CA ASN A 137 6.36 11.14 -13.13
C ASN A 137 6.81 11.70 -14.50
N LEU A 138 7.21 12.96 -14.58
CA LEU A 138 7.68 13.59 -15.83
C LEU A 138 9.10 13.09 -16.14
N LEU A 139 9.28 12.53 -17.33
CA LEU A 139 10.58 12.08 -17.81
C LEU A 139 11.32 13.17 -18.57
N GLU A 140 10.61 13.85 -19.51
CA GLU A 140 11.20 14.84 -20.39
C GLU A 140 10.25 16.03 -20.59
N GLY A 141 10.80 17.20 -20.83
CA GLY A 141 10.03 18.40 -21.14
C GLY A 141 9.50 19.11 -19.90
N ASN A 142 8.34 19.75 -20.04
CA ASN A 142 7.70 20.55 -19.00
C ASN A 142 6.23 20.21 -18.85
N ILE A 143 5.63 20.58 -17.70
CA ILE A 143 4.18 20.60 -17.54
C ILE A 143 3.57 21.73 -18.38
N LEU A 144 2.25 21.67 -18.59
CA LEU A 144 1.53 22.75 -19.30
C LEU A 144 1.72 24.08 -18.57
N ASN A 145 2.04 25.11 -19.34
CA ASN A 145 2.14 26.47 -18.84
C ASN A 145 0.81 27.19 -19.16
N ASN A 146 -0.09 27.21 -18.18
CA ASN A 146 -1.42 27.80 -18.34
C ASN A 146 -1.41 29.34 -18.29
N SER A 147 -0.25 29.99 -18.06
CA SER A 147 -0.15 31.44 -17.94
C SER A 147 -0.09 32.21 -19.26
N ASP A 148 0.15 31.50 -20.36
CA ASP A 148 0.17 32.10 -21.69
C ASP A 148 -1.20 31.96 -22.36
N THR A 149 -1.98 32.99 -22.24
CA THR A 149 -3.28 33.16 -22.87
C THR A 149 -3.32 32.72 -24.34
N VAL A 150 -4.31 31.91 -24.64
CA VAL A 150 -5.08 31.85 -25.88
C VAL A 150 -4.69 30.90 -26.98
N THR A 151 -3.49 30.36 -27.18
CA THR A 151 -3.25 29.52 -28.38
C THR A 151 -2.26 28.37 -28.28
N ASN A 152 -1.81 28.02 -27.14
CA ASN A 152 -0.86 26.92 -27.09
C ASN A 152 -1.59 25.58 -27.07
N ASN A 153 -1.79 24.99 -28.25
CA ASN A 153 -2.26 23.61 -28.40
C ASN A 153 -1.18 22.65 -27.88
N GLN A 154 -0.89 22.72 -26.58
CA GLN A 154 0.12 21.92 -25.91
C GLN A 154 -0.49 20.64 -25.33
N VAL A 155 0.27 19.57 -25.42
CA VAL A 155 -0.10 18.30 -24.78
C VAL A 155 1.09 17.68 -24.04
N ILE A 156 0.75 16.96 -22.98
CA ILE A 156 1.66 16.06 -22.32
C ILE A 156 1.17 14.64 -22.64
N ILE A 157 2.06 13.82 -23.17
CA ILE A 157 1.77 12.44 -23.54
C ILE A 157 2.53 11.47 -22.65
N SER A 158 2.07 10.24 -22.57
CA SER A 158 2.84 9.20 -21.90
C SER A 158 3.98 8.69 -22.78
N LYS A 159 4.97 8.09 -22.14
CA LYS A 159 6.04 7.37 -22.84
C LYS A 159 5.49 6.23 -23.71
N SER A 160 4.48 5.50 -23.23
CA SER A 160 3.82 4.45 -24.04
C SER A 160 3.24 4.98 -25.34
N ILE A 161 2.62 6.18 -25.35
CA ILE A 161 2.12 6.83 -26.55
C ILE A 161 3.29 7.33 -27.40
N ALA A 162 4.30 7.95 -26.79
CA ALA A 162 5.47 8.48 -27.47
C ALA A 162 6.24 7.38 -28.21
N ASP A 163 6.51 6.26 -27.54
CA ASP A 163 7.24 5.12 -28.10
C ASP A 163 6.45 4.45 -29.25
N LYS A 164 5.13 4.27 -29.08
CA LYS A 164 4.28 3.64 -30.09
C LYS A 164 4.14 4.47 -31.36
N LEU A 165 4.02 5.79 -31.22
CA LEU A 165 3.81 6.70 -32.35
C LEU A 165 5.10 7.40 -32.79
N HIS A 166 6.25 7.03 -32.22
CA HIS A 166 7.58 7.60 -32.51
C HIS A 166 7.65 9.13 -32.33
N LEU A 167 6.93 9.66 -31.32
CA LEU A 167 6.84 11.09 -31.01
C LEU A 167 7.91 11.52 -30.01
N LYS A 168 8.42 12.72 -30.16
CA LYS A 168 9.40 13.36 -29.28
C LYS A 168 8.88 14.73 -28.80
N ILE A 169 9.58 15.31 -27.85
CA ILE A 169 9.33 16.70 -27.41
C ILE A 169 9.45 17.64 -28.62
N ASN A 170 8.53 18.60 -28.71
CA ASN A 170 8.33 19.57 -29.79
C ASN A 170 7.82 18.98 -31.12
N ASP A 171 7.52 17.69 -31.18
CA ASP A 171 6.83 17.14 -32.33
C ASP A 171 5.36 17.59 -32.36
N ARG A 172 4.80 17.64 -33.57
CA ARG A 172 3.39 17.97 -33.78
C ARG A 172 2.60 16.71 -34.06
N LEU A 173 1.52 16.55 -33.32
CA LEU A 173 0.57 15.46 -33.53
C LEU A 173 -0.81 16.02 -33.91
N THR A 174 -1.54 15.28 -34.72
CA THR A 174 -2.91 15.61 -35.11
C THR A 174 -3.87 14.65 -34.39
N ILE A 175 -4.86 15.21 -33.70
CA ILE A 175 -5.91 14.43 -33.04
C ILE A 175 -7.22 14.69 -33.77
N TYR A 176 -7.89 13.61 -34.15
CA TYR A 176 -9.20 13.62 -34.76
C TYR A 176 -10.27 13.31 -33.74
N PHE A 177 -11.30 14.14 -33.70
CA PHE A 177 -12.44 13.98 -32.81
C PHE A 177 -13.65 13.52 -33.62
N VAL A 178 -14.22 12.38 -33.20
CA VAL A 178 -15.37 11.77 -33.86
C VAL A 178 -16.63 12.46 -33.39
N GLN A 179 -16.98 13.52 -34.06
CA GLN A 179 -18.21 14.32 -33.84
C GLN A 179 -18.72 14.83 -35.21
N GLU A 180 -19.91 15.41 -35.28
CA GLU A 180 -20.49 15.96 -36.52
C GLU A 180 -20.45 17.50 -36.48
N PRO A 181 -19.69 18.15 -37.40
CA PRO A 181 -18.71 17.56 -38.29
C PRO A 181 -17.45 17.05 -37.58
N VAL A 182 -16.74 16.09 -38.19
CA VAL A 182 -15.43 15.64 -37.66
C VAL A 182 -14.49 16.83 -37.55
N ARG A 183 -13.91 16.99 -36.35
CA ARG A 183 -12.92 18.06 -36.07
C ARG A 183 -11.55 17.43 -35.94
N ALA A 184 -10.52 18.14 -36.38
CA ALA A 184 -9.12 17.77 -36.17
C ALA A 184 -8.37 18.97 -35.62
N ARG A 185 -7.50 18.72 -34.62
CA ARG A 185 -6.61 19.75 -34.09
C ARG A 185 -5.17 19.26 -34.04
N ARG A 186 -4.25 20.18 -34.27
CA ARG A 186 -2.82 19.93 -34.12
C ARG A 186 -2.39 20.38 -32.74
N PHE A 187 -1.55 19.55 -32.13
CA PHE A 187 -0.98 19.79 -30.80
C PHE A 187 0.54 19.66 -30.86
N ASP A 188 1.22 20.43 -30.02
CA ASP A 188 2.67 20.36 -29.82
C ASP A 188 2.94 19.57 -28.51
N VAL A 189 3.83 18.58 -28.59
CA VAL A 189 4.22 17.76 -27.44
C VAL A 189 5.20 18.53 -26.59
N VAL A 190 4.81 18.93 -25.36
CA VAL A 190 5.66 19.70 -24.45
C VAL A 190 6.23 18.90 -23.29
N GLY A 191 5.67 17.73 -23.00
CA GLY A 191 6.12 16.85 -21.94
C GLY A 191 5.83 15.40 -22.21
N ILE A 192 6.69 14.51 -21.68
CA ILE A 192 6.53 13.06 -21.72
C ILE A 192 6.60 12.55 -20.29
N TYR A 193 5.55 11.84 -19.86
CA TYR A 193 5.45 11.25 -18.53
C TYR A 193 5.42 9.71 -18.57
N GLU A 194 5.81 9.06 -17.48
CA GLU A 194 5.70 7.60 -17.31
C GLU A 194 5.25 7.29 -15.89
N THR A 195 4.07 6.68 -15.76
CA THR A 195 3.55 6.31 -14.44
C THR A 195 3.68 4.82 -14.16
N ASN A 196 4.05 4.03 -15.17
CA ASN A 196 3.99 2.57 -15.15
C ASN A 196 2.57 2.01 -14.89
N PHE A 197 1.54 2.81 -15.12
CA PHE A 197 0.14 2.38 -15.10
C PHE A 197 -0.32 2.22 -16.55
N GLU A 198 0.07 1.10 -17.16
CA GLU A 198 0.11 0.90 -18.61
C GLU A 198 -1.24 1.17 -19.29
N ASP A 199 -2.35 0.71 -18.69
CA ASP A 199 -3.70 0.91 -19.25
C ASP A 199 -4.06 2.39 -19.38
N TRP A 200 -3.63 3.23 -18.42
CA TRP A 200 -3.91 4.66 -18.42
C TRP A 200 -2.84 5.46 -19.16
N ASP A 201 -1.59 5.02 -19.08
CA ASP A 201 -0.49 5.59 -19.87
C ASP A 201 -0.75 5.46 -21.38
N LYS A 202 -1.44 4.40 -21.84
CA LYS A 202 -1.85 4.22 -23.22
C LYS A 202 -3.08 5.04 -23.59
N LEU A 203 -3.83 5.53 -22.62
CA LEU A 203 -5.14 6.13 -22.87
C LEU A 203 -5.13 7.65 -22.75
N PHE A 204 -4.51 8.21 -21.70
CA PHE A 204 -4.65 9.61 -21.36
C PHE A 204 -3.58 10.51 -21.98
N VAL A 205 -4.04 11.60 -22.59
CA VAL A 205 -3.25 12.74 -23.05
C VAL A 205 -3.74 13.99 -22.29
N ILE A 206 -2.84 14.72 -21.64
CA ILE A 206 -3.20 15.88 -20.83
C ILE A 206 -3.06 17.17 -21.64
N THR A 207 -4.07 18.02 -21.59
CA THR A 207 -4.08 19.32 -22.27
C THR A 207 -4.77 20.39 -21.42
N SER A 208 -4.88 21.64 -21.91
CA SER A 208 -5.66 22.69 -21.24
C SER A 208 -7.15 22.47 -21.38
N LYS A 209 -7.91 22.79 -20.31
CA LYS A 209 -9.39 22.80 -20.30
C LYS A 209 -9.95 23.68 -21.43
N ASP A 210 -9.38 24.86 -21.68
CA ASP A 210 -9.90 25.85 -22.61
C ASP A 210 -9.93 25.36 -24.05
N ILE A 211 -8.96 24.52 -24.41
CA ILE A 211 -8.90 23.91 -25.75
C ILE A 211 -10.10 22.96 -25.94
N LEU A 212 -10.41 22.15 -24.94
CA LEU A 212 -11.52 21.19 -25.02
C LEU A 212 -12.88 21.89 -24.88
N SER A 213 -12.97 22.95 -24.09
CA SER A 213 -14.16 23.82 -24.01
C SER A 213 -14.49 24.41 -25.37
N THR A 214 -13.49 25.03 -26.05
CA THR A 214 -13.64 25.55 -27.40
C THR A 214 -14.00 24.46 -28.44
N LEU A 215 -13.43 23.26 -28.28
CA LEU A 215 -13.68 22.13 -29.19
C LEU A 215 -15.12 21.61 -29.07
N ASN A 216 -15.68 21.66 -27.87
CA ASN A 216 -17.05 21.22 -27.57
C ASN A 216 -18.08 22.33 -27.80
N ASP A 217 -17.68 23.55 -28.12
CA ASP A 217 -18.53 24.73 -28.17
C ASP A 217 -19.21 24.98 -26.80
N TRP A 218 -18.46 24.78 -25.71
CA TRP A 218 -18.93 24.95 -24.32
C TRP A 218 -18.56 26.33 -23.79
N ASP A 219 -19.43 26.86 -22.91
CA ASP A 219 -19.15 28.08 -22.16
C ASP A 219 -18.07 27.83 -21.09
N GLU A 220 -17.47 28.90 -20.56
CA GLU A 220 -16.36 28.81 -19.59
C GLU A 220 -16.73 28.08 -18.29
N ASP A 221 -18.01 28.11 -17.91
CA ASP A 221 -18.55 27.46 -16.72
C ASP A 221 -18.93 25.99 -16.95
N MET A 222 -18.86 25.51 -18.20
CA MET A 222 -19.17 24.12 -18.55
C MET A 222 -17.95 23.22 -18.48
N VAL A 223 -18.11 22.08 -17.81
CA VAL A 223 -17.04 21.07 -17.65
C VAL A 223 -17.63 19.66 -17.69
N SER A 224 -16.79 18.66 -17.95
CA SER A 224 -17.18 17.25 -17.82
C SER A 224 -17.42 16.86 -16.36
N GLY A 225 -16.69 17.48 -15.43
CA GLY A 225 -16.86 17.22 -14.01
C GLY A 225 -15.84 17.96 -13.14
N ILE A 226 -15.96 17.70 -11.84
CA ILE A 226 -15.08 18.22 -10.80
C ILE A 226 -14.39 17.03 -10.13
N GLU A 227 -13.09 17.10 -10.01
CA GLU A 227 -12.26 16.19 -9.23
C GLU A 227 -12.00 16.77 -7.85
N VAL A 228 -12.23 15.99 -6.81
CA VAL A 228 -12.09 16.41 -5.42
C VAL A 228 -11.04 15.57 -4.72
N LEU A 229 -10.08 16.24 -4.08
CA LEU A 229 -9.07 15.65 -3.21
C LEU A 229 -9.50 15.80 -1.75
N VAL A 230 -9.66 14.68 -1.03
CA VAL A 230 -9.97 14.70 0.40
C VAL A 230 -8.69 14.82 1.23
N LYS A 231 -8.80 15.39 2.44
CA LYS A 231 -7.68 15.50 3.38
C LYS A 231 -7.28 14.17 3.99
N ASP A 232 -8.25 13.31 4.26
CA ASP A 232 -8.08 12.03 4.94
C ASP A 232 -8.71 10.92 4.11
N TYR A 233 -7.86 10.08 3.52
CA TYR A 233 -8.31 8.97 2.68
C TYR A 233 -9.10 7.91 3.46
N ASP A 234 -8.81 7.71 4.75
CA ASP A 234 -9.50 6.70 5.55
C ASP A 234 -10.98 7.07 5.77
N LYS A 235 -11.32 8.35 5.59
CA LYS A 235 -12.69 8.86 5.62
C LYS A 235 -13.34 9.01 4.25
N LEU A 236 -12.70 8.51 3.18
CA LEU A 236 -13.18 8.68 1.81
C LEU A 236 -14.63 8.22 1.63
N ASP A 237 -14.96 7.03 2.11
CA ASP A 237 -16.29 6.44 1.92
C ASP A 237 -17.39 7.31 2.58
N LYS A 238 -17.13 7.79 3.82
CA LYS A 238 -18.03 8.69 4.50
C LYS A 238 -18.14 10.03 3.78
N THR A 239 -17.01 10.63 3.42
CA THR A 239 -17.00 11.93 2.72
C THR A 239 -17.70 11.84 1.36
N SER A 240 -17.46 10.75 0.62
CA SER A 240 -18.15 10.51 -0.67
C SER A 240 -19.65 10.37 -0.50
N GLN A 241 -20.11 9.68 0.54
CA GLN A 241 -21.52 9.50 0.84
C GLN A 241 -22.18 10.83 1.26
N ASP A 242 -21.54 11.60 2.14
CA ASP A 242 -22.03 12.92 2.57
C ASP A 242 -22.16 13.87 1.35
N MET A 243 -21.12 13.90 0.49
CA MET A 243 -21.13 14.67 -0.76
C MET A 243 -22.18 14.18 -1.76
N PHE A 244 -22.43 12.89 -1.84
CA PHE A 244 -23.48 12.35 -2.72
C PHE A 244 -24.86 12.89 -2.33
N PHE A 245 -25.22 12.91 -1.04
CA PHE A 245 -26.48 13.46 -0.59
C PHE A 245 -26.58 14.97 -0.83
N GLU A 246 -25.52 15.71 -0.62
CA GLU A 246 -25.46 17.14 -0.85
C GLU A 246 -25.61 17.47 -2.34
N MET A 247 -24.83 16.82 -3.20
CA MET A 247 -24.79 17.06 -4.64
C MET A 247 -26.04 16.54 -5.36
N SER A 248 -26.66 15.46 -4.90
CA SER A 248 -27.90 14.94 -5.49
C SER A 248 -29.09 15.92 -5.35
N SER A 249 -29.07 16.77 -4.33
CA SER A 249 -30.05 17.82 -4.11
C SER A 249 -29.76 19.10 -4.91
N TYR A 250 -28.53 19.27 -5.37
CA TYR A 250 -28.09 20.40 -6.17
C TYR A 250 -28.48 20.18 -7.64
N LYS A 251 -29.01 21.22 -8.27
CA LYS A 251 -29.27 21.23 -9.72
C LYS A 251 -28.43 22.30 -10.38
N ASP A 252 -27.78 21.93 -11.45
CA ASP A 252 -27.05 22.86 -12.27
C ASP A 252 -28.00 23.77 -13.09
N ARG A 253 -27.45 24.72 -13.86
CA ARG A 253 -28.26 25.62 -14.71
C ARG A 253 -29.08 24.90 -15.78
N PHE A 254 -28.75 23.66 -16.11
CA PHE A 254 -29.50 22.82 -17.06
C PHE A 254 -30.58 21.97 -16.39
N GLY A 255 -30.67 22.02 -15.06
CA GLY A 255 -31.60 21.23 -14.25
C GLY A 255 -31.12 19.82 -13.97
N ASN A 256 -29.87 19.47 -14.33
CA ASN A 256 -29.27 18.16 -14.08
C ASN A 256 -28.89 18.04 -12.61
N ALA A 257 -29.16 16.86 -12.01
CA ALA A 257 -28.64 16.49 -10.71
C ALA A 257 -27.19 16.07 -10.86
N LEU A 258 -26.34 16.49 -9.91
CA LEU A 258 -24.94 16.09 -9.87
C LEU A 258 -24.80 14.72 -9.22
N TYR A 259 -23.93 13.90 -9.80
CA TYR A 259 -23.64 12.55 -9.35
C TYR A 259 -22.23 12.44 -8.83
N THR A 260 -22.10 12.05 -7.57
CA THR A 260 -20.81 11.91 -6.89
C THR A 260 -20.41 10.44 -6.82
N ARG A 261 -19.21 10.12 -7.27
CA ARG A 261 -18.60 8.78 -7.18
C ARG A 261 -17.22 8.85 -6.56
N SER A 262 -16.94 7.92 -5.66
CA SER A 262 -15.57 7.73 -5.17
C SER A 262 -14.71 7.05 -6.23
N ILE A 263 -13.41 7.21 -6.13
CA ILE A 263 -12.45 6.52 -7.00
C ILE A 263 -12.59 4.98 -6.89
N LYS A 264 -13.08 4.48 -5.75
CA LYS A 264 -13.37 3.05 -5.54
C LYS A 264 -14.56 2.59 -6.39
N ASP A 265 -15.57 3.44 -6.53
CA ASP A 265 -16.78 3.16 -7.34
C ASP A 265 -16.48 3.27 -8.84
N ILE A 266 -15.56 4.15 -9.22
CA ILE A 266 -15.12 4.34 -10.61
C ILE A 266 -14.23 3.17 -11.06
N ASN A 267 -13.35 2.66 -10.18
CA ASN A 267 -12.40 1.60 -10.47
C ASN A 267 -12.57 0.39 -9.54
N PRO A 268 -13.75 -0.25 -9.47
CA PRO A 268 -14.04 -1.29 -8.50
C PRO A 268 -13.14 -2.52 -8.66
N MET A 269 -12.73 -2.84 -9.87
CA MET A 269 -11.87 -4.00 -10.14
C MET A 269 -10.51 -3.85 -9.45
N ILE A 270 -9.87 -2.68 -9.57
CA ILE A 270 -8.57 -2.41 -8.95
C ILE A 270 -8.69 -2.43 -7.42
N PHE A 271 -9.68 -1.73 -6.87
CA PHE A 271 -9.84 -1.66 -5.41
C PHE A 271 -10.27 -2.99 -4.79
N ASN A 272 -11.09 -3.80 -5.46
CA ASN A 272 -11.40 -5.14 -5.02
C ASN A 272 -10.16 -6.05 -5.03
N TRP A 273 -9.33 -5.94 -6.06
CA TRP A 273 -8.06 -6.66 -6.11
C TRP A 273 -7.11 -6.23 -4.97
N LEU A 274 -6.98 -4.93 -4.69
CA LEU A 274 -6.20 -4.43 -3.56
C LEU A 274 -6.74 -4.94 -2.20
N ASN A 275 -8.06 -5.09 -2.06
CA ASN A 275 -8.67 -5.64 -0.84
C ASN A 275 -8.38 -7.14 -0.66
N LEU A 276 -8.24 -7.92 -1.75
CA LEU A 276 -7.83 -9.31 -1.67
C LEU A 276 -6.41 -9.46 -1.09
N LEU A 277 -5.53 -8.49 -1.29
CA LEU A 277 -4.20 -8.50 -0.70
C LEU A 277 -4.25 -8.45 0.84
N ASP A 278 -5.21 -7.76 1.44
CA ASP A 278 -5.39 -7.73 2.89
C ASP A 278 -5.70 -9.13 3.46
N MET A 279 -6.56 -9.89 2.76
CA MET A 279 -6.86 -11.26 3.15
C MET A 279 -5.60 -12.14 3.10
N ASN A 280 -4.77 -11.99 2.08
CA ASN A 280 -3.50 -12.73 1.97
C ASN A 280 -2.55 -12.40 3.13
N VAL A 281 -2.46 -11.13 3.55
CA VAL A 281 -1.68 -10.74 4.74
C VAL A 281 -2.15 -11.47 5.99
N TRP A 282 -3.46 -11.48 6.25
CA TRP A 282 -4.01 -12.16 7.42
C TRP A 282 -3.71 -13.65 7.42
N VAL A 283 -3.78 -14.30 6.26
CA VAL A 283 -3.41 -15.71 6.10
C VAL A 283 -1.93 -15.92 6.43
N ILE A 284 -1.04 -15.09 5.87
CA ILE A 284 0.41 -15.18 6.11
C ILE A 284 0.72 -14.96 7.60
N ILE A 285 0.17 -13.91 8.22
CA ILE A 285 0.40 -13.61 9.63
C ILE A 285 -0.06 -14.79 10.51
N THR A 286 -1.27 -15.30 10.27
CA THR A 286 -1.83 -16.41 11.05
C THR A 286 -0.96 -17.66 10.92
N LEU A 287 -0.58 -18.01 9.70
CA LEU A 287 0.24 -19.19 9.42
C LEU A 287 1.64 -19.04 10.07
N MET A 288 2.25 -17.88 9.95
CA MET A 288 3.58 -17.61 10.55
C MET A 288 3.54 -17.61 12.08
N LEU A 289 2.47 -17.10 12.70
CA LEU A 289 2.26 -17.20 14.14
C LEU A 289 2.14 -18.66 14.61
N ILE A 290 1.39 -19.48 13.87
CA ILE A 290 1.25 -20.91 14.15
C ILE A 290 2.61 -21.62 14.02
N VAL A 291 3.34 -21.42 12.93
CA VAL A 291 4.64 -22.05 12.69
C VAL A 291 5.67 -21.61 13.76
N SER A 292 5.72 -20.31 14.05
CA SER A 292 6.61 -19.77 15.09
C SER A 292 6.28 -20.36 16.46
N GLY A 293 4.98 -20.50 16.78
CA GLY A 293 4.52 -21.09 18.03
C GLY A 293 4.90 -22.57 18.15
N PHE A 294 4.68 -23.38 17.12
CA PHE A 294 5.08 -24.80 17.13
C PHE A 294 6.59 -24.98 17.24
N THR A 295 7.36 -24.15 16.55
CA THR A 295 8.83 -24.18 16.65
C THR A 295 9.29 -23.84 18.07
N MET A 296 8.63 -22.87 18.72
CA MET A 296 8.91 -22.50 20.10
C MET A 296 8.53 -23.59 21.09
N ILE A 297 7.34 -24.21 20.93
CA ILE A 297 6.90 -25.35 21.73
C ILE A 297 7.93 -26.47 21.66
N SER A 298 8.34 -26.86 20.45
CA SER A 298 9.33 -27.91 20.22
C SER A 298 10.68 -27.58 20.86
N GLY A 299 11.15 -26.34 20.68
CA GLY A 299 12.39 -25.87 21.30
C GLY A 299 12.36 -25.92 22.82
N LEU A 300 11.24 -25.50 23.45
CA LEU A 300 11.09 -25.56 24.89
C LEU A 300 11.02 -26.98 25.42
N LEU A 301 10.29 -27.89 24.72
CA LEU A 301 10.21 -29.29 25.09
C LEU A 301 11.59 -29.95 25.08
N ILE A 302 12.41 -29.70 24.07
CA ILE A 302 13.78 -30.23 23.99
C ILE A 302 14.61 -29.69 25.17
N ILE A 303 14.52 -28.40 25.49
CA ILE A 303 15.23 -27.80 26.63
C ILE A 303 14.78 -28.43 27.96
N ILE A 304 13.47 -28.67 28.16
CA ILE A 304 12.94 -29.34 29.35
C ILE A 304 13.51 -30.74 29.48
N LEU A 305 13.53 -31.51 28.38
CA LEU A 305 14.07 -32.88 28.37
C LEU A 305 15.58 -32.90 28.64
N GLU A 306 16.35 -32.00 28.05
CA GLU A 306 17.80 -31.87 28.33
C GLU A 306 18.10 -31.50 29.80
N ARG A 307 17.16 -30.86 30.51
CA ARG A 307 17.35 -30.39 31.87
C ARG A 307 16.56 -31.19 32.92
N THR A 308 16.08 -32.40 32.55
CA THR A 308 15.26 -33.24 33.43
C THR A 308 15.94 -33.55 34.77
N ASN A 309 17.27 -33.87 34.78
CA ASN A 309 18.05 -34.13 35.99
C ASN A 309 18.09 -32.88 36.89
N MET A 310 18.28 -31.70 36.35
CA MET A 310 18.25 -30.44 37.09
C MET A 310 16.87 -30.19 37.71
N ILE A 311 15.79 -30.46 36.96
CA ILE A 311 14.41 -30.34 37.46
C ILE A 311 14.17 -31.29 38.64
N GLY A 312 14.63 -32.54 38.49
CA GLY A 312 14.54 -33.56 39.55
C GLY A 312 15.27 -33.12 40.85
N MET A 313 16.51 -32.60 40.73
CA MET A 313 17.27 -32.08 41.85
C MET A 313 16.57 -30.87 42.54
N LEU A 314 16.05 -29.92 41.77
CA LEU A 314 15.33 -28.80 42.31
C LEU A 314 14.05 -29.22 43.08
N LYS A 315 13.32 -30.20 42.54
CA LYS A 315 12.15 -30.77 43.23
C LYS A 315 12.53 -31.51 44.51
N SER A 316 13.62 -32.28 44.53
CA SER A 316 14.09 -32.97 45.71
C SER A 316 14.55 -32.00 46.82
N MET A 317 14.98 -30.79 46.44
CA MET A 317 15.32 -29.69 47.35
C MET A 317 14.09 -28.89 47.82
N GLY A 318 12.88 -29.29 47.43
CA GLY A 318 11.63 -28.66 47.86
C GLY A 318 11.10 -27.54 46.94
N ALA A 319 11.66 -27.37 45.74
CA ALA A 319 11.11 -26.39 44.78
C ALA A 319 9.71 -26.78 44.32
N SER A 320 8.76 -25.84 44.42
CA SER A 320 7.40 -26.05 43.97
C SER A 320 7.30 -26.13 42.45
N ASP A 321 6.30 -26.84 41.91
CA ASP A 321 6.04 -26.94 40.49
C ASP A 321 5.83 -25.55 39.84
N ILE A 322 5.22 -24.64 40.59
CA ILE A 322 4.99 -23.26 40.12
C ILE A 322 6.31 -22.50 39.92
N SER A 323 7.26 -22.65 40.90
CA SER A 323 8.59 -22.03 40.78
C SER A 323 9.35 -22.55 39.59
N ILE A 324 9.35 -23.86 39.35
CA ILE A 324 10.04 -24.46 38.21
C ILE A 324 9.39 -23.99 36.89
N ARG A 325 8.06 -23.96 36.80
CA ARG A 325 7.35 -23.42 35.64
C ARG A 325 7.73 -21.97 35.35
N LYS A 326 7.83 -21.11 36.37
CA LYS A 326 8.30 -19.71 36.22
C LYS A 326 9.70 -19.63 35.64
N VAL A 327 10.62 -20.53 36.05
CA VAL A 327 11.98 -20.56 35.45
C VAL A 327 11.92 -20.78 33.93
N PHE A 328 11.11 -21.73 33.45
CA PHE A 328 11.00 -22.01 32.01
C PHE A 328 10.23 -20.90 31.28
N LEU A 329 9.25 -20.26 31.88
CA LEU A 329 8.57 -19.09 31.31
C LEU A 329 9.53 -17.89 31.17
N TYR A 330 10.36 -17.61 32.17
CA TYR A 330 11.42 -16.58 32.05
C TYR A 330 12.43 -16.93 30.96
N LEU A 331 12.82 -18.20 30.89
CA LEU A 331 13.73 -18.67 29.83
C LEU A 331 13.12 -18.43 28.43
N SER A 332 11.84 -18.78 28.25
CA SER A 332 11.12 -18.55 27.03
C SER A 332 11.06 -17.06 26.65
N THR A 333 10.81 -16.18 27.64
CA THR A 333 10.80 -14.73 27.41
C THR A 333 12.14 -14.22 26.89
N PHE A 334 13.28 -14.75 27.39
CA PHE A 334 14.59 -14.40 26.86
C PHE A 334 14.81 -14.90 25.43
N LEU A 335 14.31 -16.10 25.11
CA LEU A 335 14.39 -16.66 23.76
C LEU A 335 13.55 -15.86 22.77
N ILE A 336 12.31 -15.53 23.15
CA ILE A 336 11.39 -14.71 22.36
C ILE A 336 12.03 -13.34 22.10
N GLY A 337 12.47 -12.63 23.15
CA GLY A 337 13.08 -11.32 22.99
C GLY A 337 14.28 -11.31 22.06
N ARG A 338 15.17 -12.34 22.16
CA ARG A 338 16.30 -12.45 21.24
C ARG A 338 15.88 -12.80 19.82
N GLY A 339 14.90 -13.68 19.63
CA GLY A 339 14.33 -14.00 18.34
C GLY A 339 13.71 -12.78 17.67
N MET A 340 12.94 -11.99 18.44
CA MET A 340 12.33 -10.76 17.96
C MET A 340 13.36 -9.71 17.53
N ILE A 341 14.45 -9.53 18.31
CA ILE A 341 15.52 -8.59 17.94
C ILE A 341 16.11 -8.98 16.58
N TRP A 342 16.49 -10.25 16.42
CA TRP A 342 17.05 -10.74 15.14
C TRP A 342 16.01 -10.69 14.01
N GLY A 343 14.74 -11.02 14.28
CA GLY A 343 13.65 -10.93 13.32
C GLY A 343 13.46 -9.52 12.78
N ASN A 344 13.41 -8.52 13.67
CA ASN A 344 13.33 -7.12 13.28
C ASN A 344 14.56 -6.67 12.47
N ILE A 345 15.79 -7.03 12.91
CA ILE A 345 17.00 -6.66 12.17
C ILE A 345 16.98 -7.22 10.75
N ILE A 346 16.67 -8.52 10.59
CA ILE A 346 16.61 -9.18 9.28
C ILE A 346 15.55 -8.53 8.41
N ALA A 347 14.33 -8.32 8.94
CA ALA A 347 13.23 -7.72 8.19
C ALA A 347 13.55 -6.30 7.74
N LEU A 348 14.00 -5.44 8.66
CA LEU A 348 14.32 -4.05 8.36
C LEU A 348 15.49 -3.91 7.38
N LEU A 349 16.52 -4.78 7.52
CA LEU A 349 17.63 -4.81 6.59
C LEU A 349 17.16 -5.20 5.18
N PHE A 350 16.34 -6.25 5.07
CA PHE A 350 15.78 -6.69 3.78
C PHE A 350 14.94 -5.57 3.14
N CYS A 351 14.03 -4.98 3.91
CA CYS A 351 13.18 -3.88 3.44
C CYS A 351 14.00 -2.66 3.02
N PHE A 352 15.04 -2.31 3.79
CA PHE A 352 15.94 -1.20 3.45
C PHE A 352 16.70 -1.47 2.15
N VAL A 353 17.26 -2.68 1.99
CA VAL A 353 17.99 -3.08 0.77
C VAL A 353 17.04 -3.07 -0.43
N GLN A 354 15.82 -3.59 -0.30
CA GLN A 354 14.81 -3.57 -1.36
C GLN A 354 14.45 -2.15 -1.77
N ASN A 355 14.18 -1.28 -0.80
CA ASN A 355 13.80 0.11 -1.07
C ASN A 355 14.94 0.93 -1.71
N ARG A 356 16.21 0.58 -1.43
CA ARG A 356 17.37 1.33 -1.96
C ARG A 356 17.86 0.83 -3.30
N TYR A 357 17.79 -0.48 -3.54
CA TYR A 357 18.41 -1.14 -4.70
C TYR A 357 17.39 -1.77 -5.65
N GLU A 358 16.09 -1.80 -5.30
CA GLU A 358 15.02 -2.37 -6.13
C GLU A 358 15.36 -3.75 -6.69
N LEU A 359 15.90 -4.63 -5.83
CA LEU A 359 16.37 -5.96 -6.26
C LEU A 359 15.24 -6.82 -6.86
N LEU A 360 14.05 -6.74 -6.26
CA LEU A 360 12.87 -7.45 -6.73
C LEU A 360 12.10 -6.54 -7.69
N LYS A 361 12.31 -6.77 -8.98
CA LYS A 361 11.60 -6.07 -10.05
C LYS A 361 10.26 -6.75 -10.33
N LEU A 362 9.29 -5.96 -10.76
CA LEU A 362 7.98 -6.39 -11.20
C LEU A 362 7.78 -6.03 -12.67
N ASP A 363 6.88 -6.73 -13.32
CA ASP A 363 6.42 -6.38 -14.66
C ASP A 363 5.36 -5.28 -14.56
N PRO A 364 5.60 -4.05 -15.08
CA PRO A 364 4.66 -2.96 -15.00
C PRO A 364 3.31 -3.25 -15.64
N ALA A 365 3.29 -4.04 -16.72
CA ALA A 365 2.06 -4.40 -17.43
C ALA A 365 1.10 -5.23 -16.56
N THR A 366 1.65 -6.05 -15.66
CA THR A 366 0.84 -6.94 -14.79
C THR A 366 0.57 -6.34 -13.41
N TYR A 367 1.58 -5.65 -12.84
CA TYR A 367 1.54 -5.20 -11.44
C TYR A 367 1.44 -3.68 -11.29
N TYR A 368 1.42 -2.92 -12.36
CA TYR A 368 1.39 -1.45 -12.37
C TYR A 368 2.60 -0.77 -11.71
N LEU A 369 3.66 -1.53 -11.42
CA LEU A 369 4.85 -1.09 -10.70
C LEU A 369 6.10 -1.76 -11.29
N SER A 370 7.20 -1.03 -11.38
CA SER A 370 8.49 -1.54 -11.89
C SER A 370 9.28 -2.35 -10.87
N ALA A 371 9.05 -2.13 -9.57
CA ALA A 371 9.71 -2.83 -8.47
C ALA A 371 8.75 -3.04 -7.29
N VAL A 372 9.07 -4.03 -6.44
CA VAL A 372 8.31 -4.29 -5.22
C VAL A 372 8.49 -3.12 -4.25
N PRO A 373 7.43 -2.35 -3.98
CA PRO A 373 7.49 -1.22 -3.07
C PRO A 373 7.51 -1.68 -1.61
N VAL A 374 8.14 -0.91 -0.75
CA VAL A 374 8.21 -1.17 0.68
C VAL A 374 7.83 0.09 1.46
N ASP A 375 6.80 -0.01 2.28
CA ASP A 375 6.38 1.08 3.15
C ASP A 375 6.71 0.74 4.61
N PHE A 376 7.50 1.62 5.25
CA PHE A 376 7.91 1.50 6.65
C PHE A 376 6.90 2.17 7.56
N ASN A 377 5.79 1.51 7.85
CA ASN A 377 4.86 2.02 8.84
C ASN A 377 5.23 1.48 10.25
N PRO A 378 5.77 2.32 11.15
CA PRO A 378 6.22 1.90 12.47
C PRO A 378 5.09 1.34 13.34
N MET A 379 3.86 1.78 13.11
CA MET A 379 2.70 1.32 13.88
C MET A 379 2.39 -0.16 13.59
N PHE A 380 2.42 -0.57 12.32
CA PHE A 380 2.22 -1.98 11.96
C PHE A 380 3.34 -2.87 12.48
N ILE A 381 4.60 -2.41 12.40
CA ILE A 381 5.76 -3.14 12.94
C ILE A 381 5.60 -3.31 14.46
N LEU A 382 5.19 -2.28 15.19
CA LEU A 382 4.95 -2.34 16.62
C LEU A 382 3.82 -3.34 16.96
N LEU A 383 2.70 -3.28 16.25
CA LEU A 383 1.56 -4.19 16.44
C LEU A 383 1.96 -5.65 16.20
N LEU A 384 2.75 -5.94 15.14
CA LEU A 384 3.26 -7.28 14.87
C LEU A 384 4.18 -7.78 15.98
N ASN A 385 5.05 -6.92 16.51
CA ASN A 385 5.92 -7.27 17.63
C ASN A 385 5.11 -7.60 18.89
N ILE A 386 4.14 -6.76 19.25
CA ILE A 386 3.27 -7.00 20.42
C ILE A 386 2.45 -8.27 20.23
N GLY A 387 1.83 -8.45 19.05
CA GLY A 387 1.05 -9.64 18.72
C GLY A 387 1.88 -10.92 18.81
N THR A 388 3.08 -10.93 18.20
CA THR A 388 4.01 -12.06 18.25
C THR A 388 4.43 -12.37 19.70
N LEU A 389 4.72 -11.35 20.50
CA LEU A 389 5.08 -11.52 21.91
C LEU A 389 3.94 -12.19 22.72
N ILE A 390 2.71 -11.67 22.58
CA ILE A 390 1.54 -12.18 23.28
C ILE A 390 1.26 -13.63 22.87
N VAL A 391 1.18 -13.90 21.57
CA VAL A 391 0.89 -15.26 21.08
C VAL A 391 1.98 -16.25 21.47
N SER A 392 3.26 -15.87 21.39
CA SER A 392 4.37 -16.72 21.81
C SER A 392 4.34 -17.05 23.29
N ILE A 393 4.02 -16.08 24.16
CA ILE A 393 3.87 -16.32 25.60
C ILE A 393 2.69 -17.26 25.89
N LEU A 394 1.55 -17.03 25.24
CA LEU A 394 0.36 -17.88 25.40
C LEU A 394 0.63 -19.34 25.00
N MET A 395 1.33 -19.55 23.87
CA MET A 395 1.70 -20.89 23.42
C MET A 395 2.66 -21.61 24.35
N MET A 396 3.45 -20.88 25.17
CA MET A 396 4.36 -21.49 26.15
C MET A 396 3.66 -22.04 27.40
N ILE A 397 2.42 -21.64 27.66
CA ILE A 397 1.68 -22.11 28.84
C ILE A 397 1.50 -23.64 28.80
N GLY A 398 1.11 -24.21 27.63
CA GLY A 398 0.89 -25.65 27.46
C GLY A 398 2.12 -26.50 27.83
N PRO A 399 3.28 -26.33 27.15
CA PRO A 399 4.50 -27.07 27.44
C PRO A 399 4.99 -26.91 28.88
N SER A 400 4.77 -25.73 29.50
CA SER A 400 5.19 -25.49 30.87
C SER A 400 4.50 -26.43 31.88
N TYR A 401 3.31 -26.96 31.59
CA TYR A 401 2.62 -27.95 32.44
C TYR A 401 3.33 -29.31 32.43
N LEU A 402 4.03 -29.67 31.35
CA LEU A 402 4.79 -30.94 31.30
C LEU A 402 5.91 -31.00 32.34
N VAL A 403 6.46 -29.83 32.71
CA VAL A 403 7.47 -29.74 33.77
C VAL A 403 6.93 -30.22 35.13
N ALA A 404 5.64 -30.00 35.42
CA ALA A 404 5.00 -30.44 36.65
C ALA A 404 4.89 -31.99 36.75
N LYS A 405 4.79 -32.68 35.58
CA LYS A 405 4.65 -34.15 35.51
C LYS A 405 5.98 -34.91 35.70
N ILE A 406 7.12 -34.21 35.72
CA ILE A 406 8.44 -34.85 35.95
C ILE A 406 8.59 -35.18 37.42
N THR A 407 8.70 -36.47 37.75
CA THR A 407 8.85 -36.96 39.13
C THR A 407 10.33 -37.15 39.49
N PRO A 408 10.80 -36.77 40.69
CA PRO A 408 12.18 -36.87 41.13
C PRO A 408 12.72 -38.34 41.03
N SER A 409 11.89 -39.32 41.34
CA SER A 409 12.27 -40.74 41.33
C SER A 409 12.65 -41.29 39.96
N LYS A 410 12.10 -40.72 38.85
CA LYS A 410 12.45 -41.09 37.47
C LYS A 410 13.57 -40.29 36.89
N SER A 411 13.92 -39.13 37.51
CA SER A 411 14.89 -38.15 36.98
C SER A 411 16.29 -38.35 37.58
N ILE A 412 16.41 -39.02 38.73
CA ILE A 412 17.68 -39.27 39.40
C ILE A 412 18.00 -40.78 39.25
N ARG A 413 18.40 -41.19 38.02
CA ARG A 413 19.08 -42.45 37.87
C ARG A 413 20.58 -42.20 37.95
N PHE A 414 21.25 -42.80 38.94
CA PHE A 414 22.66 -42.92 38.94
C PHE A 414 23.07 -43.88 37.79
N GLU A 415 23.78 -43.39 36.80
CA GLU A 415 24.62 -44.16 35.95
C GLU A 415 25.97 -44.30 36.63
#